data_69e849db2e52c0a9685e65ffdf9191c7
#
_entry.id   69e849db2e52c0a9685e65ffdf9191c7
#
_cell.length_a   1.000
_cell.length_b   1.000
_cell.length_c   1.000
_cell.angle_alpha   90.00
_cell.angle_beta   90.00
_cell.angle_gamma   90.00
#
_symmetry.space_group_name_H-M   'P 1'
#
loop_
_entity.id
_entity.type
_entity.pdbx_description
1 polymer ?
#
loop_
_entity_poly.entity_id
_entity_poly.type
_entity_poly.pdbx_seq_one_letter_code
_entity_poly.pdbx_strand_id
1 'polypeptide(L)'
;MGICLGLNGVSWVRKLDNSKPYFDTQFTRPYMDYKDKRNAGNKFQALKLIWKDRDVLVVEGTKSRFGVGNDLLSNTRSVKRILAPSTNAFEKIDDIRNKILQETSNGDVLVLLSLGPTATVLAAELSEKNIQSIDIGHVDIEYSWYLMGATEKVPVAGKYVNEVPNGGHEVNEISNQDLNNKYHSEVVSIISK
;
A
#
# COMPACT_ATOMS: atom_id res chain seq x y z
N MET A 1 -18.39 2.29 5.87
CA MET A 1 -18.20 1.40 4.69
C MET A 1 -18.28 2.25 3.44
N GLY A 2 -17.14 2.45 2.77
CA GLY A 2 -17.09 3.17 1.50
C GLY A 2 -17.42 2.23 0.35
N ILE A 3 -18.68 1.92 0.14
CA ILE A 3 -19.10 1.19 -1.05
C ILE A 3 -19.21 2.22 -2.16
N CYS A 4 -18.38 2.07 -3.19
CA CYS A 4 -18.54 2.85 -4.40
C CYS A 4 -19.90 2.51 -5.01
N LEU A 5 -20.90 3.37 -4.81
CA LEU A 5 -22.27 3.20 -5.29
C LEU A 5 -22.38 3.48 -6.82
N GLY A 6 -21.43 2.98 -7.60
CA GLY A 6 -21.60 2.90 -9.05
C GLY A 6 -22.74 1.94 -9.42
N LEU A 7 -23.02 1.81 -10.72
CA LEU A 7 -24.12 0.99 -11.27
C LEU A 7 -24.29 -0.42 -10.63
N ASN A 8 -23.20 -0.99 -10.10
CA ASN A 8 -23.22 -2.32 -9.46
C ASN A 8 -23.20 -2.28 -7.92
N GLY A 9 -23.08 -1.11 -7.28
CA GLY A 9 -22.93 -0.99 -5.83
C GLY A 9 -24.11 -1.58 -5.05
N VAL A 10 -25.34 -1.33 -5.51
CA VAL A 10 -26.56 -1.85 -4.89
C VAL A 10 -26.59 -3.39 -4.92
N SER A 11 -26.13 -4.01 -6.00
CA SER A 11 -26.09 -5.48 -6.10
C SER A 11 -25.08 -6.09 -5.13
N TRP A 12 -23.95 -5.42 -4.88
CA TRP A 12 -22.96 -5.85 -3.90
C TRP A 12 -23.46 -5.69 -2.48
N VAL A 13 -24.10 -4.55 -2.14
CA VAL A 13 -24.71 -4.34 -0.80
C VAL A 13 -25.68 -5.47 -0.44
N ARG A 14 -26.48 -5.92 -1.42
CA ARG A 14 -27.43 -7.04 -1.19
C ARG A 14 -26.76 -8.40 -0.91
N LYS A 15 -25.48 -8.56 -1.30
CA LYS A 15 -24.70 -9.80 -1.06
C LYS A 15 -23.94 -9.77 0.25
N LEU A 16 -23.84 -8.61 0.91
CA LEU A 16 -23.16 -8.49 2.18
C LEU A 16 -24.01 -9.10 3.31
N ASP A 17 -23.36 -9.81 4.19
CA ASP A 17 -23.96 -10.34 5.41
C ASP A 17 -24.09 -9.20 6.45
N ASN A 18 -25.29 -8.64 6.57
CA ASN A 18 -25.57 -7.52 7.48
C ASN A 18 -25.38 -7.86 8.97
N SER A 19 -25.22 -9.12 9.32
CA SER A 19 -24.92 -9.55 10.70
C SER A 19 -23.44 -9.41 11.06
N LYS A 20 -22.55 -9.19 10.06
CA LYS A 20 -21.12 -9.10 10.28
C LYS A 20 -20.66 -7.64 10.37
N PRO A 21 -19.68 -7.33 11.24
CA PRO A 21 -19.02 -6.04 11.23
C PRO A 21 -18.11 -5.92 10.00
N TYR A 22 -18.05 -4.74 9.42
CA TYR A 22 -17.12 -4.41 8.33
C TYR A 22 -16.28 -3.20 8.73
N PHE A 23 -14.98 -3.24 8.43
CA PHE A 23 -14.09 -2.13 8.68
C PHE A 23 -14.27 -1.02 7.65
N ASP A 24 -14.00 0.21 8.07
CA ASP A 24 -13.96 1.36 7.16
C ASP A 24 -12.72 1.28 6.27
N THR A 25 -12.93 1.08 4.97
CA THR A 25 -11.84 1.02 3.97
C THR A 25 -11.20 2.38 3.70
N GLN A 26 -11.82 3.49 4.12
CA GLN A 26 -11.27 4.84 3.98
C GLN A 26 -10.05 5.09 4.88
N PHE A 27 -9.69 4.17 5.78
CA PHE A 27 -8.48 4.30 6.59
C PHE A 27 -7.20 4.40 5.74
N THR A 28 -7.21 3.82 4.53
CA THR A 28 -6.10 3.90 3.56
C THR A 28 -6.09 5.19 2.73
N ARG A 29 -7.13 6.05 2.87
CA ARG A 29 -7.29 7.33 2.17
C ARG A 29 -7.60 8.47 3.14
N PRO A 30 -6.69 8.76 4.08
CA PRO A 30 -7.00 9.67 5.19
C PRO A 30 -6.95 11.16 4.85
N TYR A 31 -6.60 11.55 3.62
CA TYR A 31 -6.35 12.94 3.27
C TYR A 31 -7.19 13.43 2.08
N MET A 32 -6.96 12.93 0.86
CA MET A 32 -7.49 13.56 -0.36
C MET A 32 -9.02 13.49 -0.46
N ASP A 33 -9.60 12.36 -0.05
CA ASP A 33 -11.04 12.12 -0.15
C ASP A 33 -11.87 12.82 0.95
N TYR A 34 -11.22 13.46 1.93
CA TYR A 34 -11.89 14.21 2.98
C TYR A 34 -12.01 15.70 2.62
N LYS A 35 -13.21 16.28 2.80
CA LYS A 35 -13.42 17.74 2.70
C LYS A 35 -12.69 18.48 3.81
N ASP A 36 -12.77 17.98 5.05
CA ASP A 36 -12.04 18.49 6.20
C ASP A 36 -10.72 17.72 6.39
N LYS A 37 -9.62 18.37 6.09
CA LYS A 37 -8.27 17.80 6.14
C LYS A 37 -7.54 18.05 7.47
N ARG A 38 -8.16 18.79 8.41
CA ARG A 38 -7.49 19.21 9.68
C ARG A 38 -7.00 18.04 10.52
N ASN A 39 -7.69 16.91 10.48
CA ASN A 39 -7.34 15.73 11.27
C ASN A 39 -6.47 14.69 10.52
N ALA A 40 -6.01 15.01 9.32
CA ALA A 40 -5.23 14.07 8.52
C ALA A 40 -3.91 13.66 9.19
N GLY A 41 -3.21 14.63 9.81
CA GLY A 41 -1.98 14.34 10.55
C GLY A 41 -2.17 13.30 11.65
N ASN A 42 -3.22 13.42 12.46
CA ASN A 42 -3.51 12.44 13.52
C ASN A 42 -3.84 11.06 12.94
N LYS A 43 -4.54 10.99 11.81
CA LYS A 43 -4.83 9.73 11.13
C LYS A 43 -3.54 9.06 10.66
N PHE A 44 -2.60 9.80 10.07
CA PHE A 44 -1.30 9.25 9.67
C PHE A 44 -0.48 8.81 10.88
N GLN A 45 -0.49 9.56 11.99
CA GLN A 45 0.17 9.12 13.23
C GLN A 45 -0.44 7.82 13.76
N ALA A 46 -1.77 7.68 13.74
CA ALA A 46 -2.44 6.44 14.13
C ALA A 46 -2.06 5.26 13.22
N LEU A 47 -1.99 5.48 11.90
CA LEU A 47 -1.52 4.48 10.94
C LEU A 47 -0.08 4.04 11.23
N LYS A 48 0.82 4.99 11.51
CA LYS A 48 2.22 4.67 11.85
C LYS A 48 2.37 3.81 13.10
N LEU A 49 1.39 3.79 14.01
CA LEU A 49 1.41 2.91 15.18
C LEU A 49 1.23 1.42 14.81
N ILE A 50 0.61 1.12 13.66
CA ILE A 50 0.37 -0.26 13.21
C ILE A 50 1.70 -1.00 12.95
N TRP A 51 2.70 -0.29 12.42
CA TRP A 51 4.01 -0.86 12.08
C TRP A 51 5.16 -0.37 12.95
N LYS A 52 4.83 0.39 14.02
CA LYS A 52 5.85 0.87 14.96
C LYS A 52 6.60 -0.30 15.60
N ASP A 53 7.94 -0.22 15.57
CA ASP A 53 8.88 -1.18 16.16
C ASP A 53 8.71 -2.64 15.62
N ARG A 54 8.11 -2.80 14.42
CA ARG A 54 7.89 -4.11 13.77
C ARG A 54 8.80 -4.31 12.58
N ASP A 55 9.05 -5.56 12.27
CA ASP A 55 9.61 -5.97 10.99
C ASP A 55 8.51 -5.95 9.95
N VAL A 56 8.74 -5.25 8.84
CA VAL A 56 7.75 -4.99 7.80
C VAL A 56 8.22 -5.57 6.47
N LEU A 57 7.35 -6.31 5.80
CA LEU A 57 7.51 -6.75 4.42
C LEU A 57 6.55 -5.94 3.54
N VAL A 58 7.09 -5.03 2.73
CA VAL A 58 6.32 -4.29 1.73
C VAL A 58 6.27 -5.11 0.45
N VAL A 59 5.07 -5.36 -0.08
CA VAL A 59 4.86 -6.02 -1.36
C VAL A 59 4.20 -5.03 -2.31
N GLU A 60 4.93 -4.62 -3.32
CA GLU A 60 4.54 -3.47 -4.13
C GLU A 60 4.88 -3.63 -5.60
N GLY A 61 4.23 -2.87 -6.47
CA GLY A 61 4.63 -2.77 -7.87
C GLY A 61 5.99 -2.08 -8.03
N THR A 62 6.80 -2.49 -9.01
CA THR A 62 8.16 -1.97 -9.23
C THR A 62 8.26 -0.43 -9.33
N LYS A 63 7.16 0.26 -9.59
CA LYS A 63 7.09 1.72 -9.71
C LYS A 63 6.42 2.40 -8.50
N SER A 64 5.98 1.63 -7.50
CA SER A 64 5.24 2.17 -6.35
C SER A 64 6.14 2.92 -5.38
N ARG A 65 7.27 2.33 -4.98
CA ARG A 65 8.25 2.90 -4.04
C ARG A 65 7.62 3.40 -2.75
N PHE A 66 6.79 2.54 -2.14
CA PHE A 66 6.03 2.83 -0.93
C PHE A 66 6.95 3.28 0.23
N GLY A 67 6.66 4.43 0.83
CA GLY A 67 7.44 5.02 1.93
C GLY A 67 8.79 5.60 1.51
N VAL A 68 9.17 5.56 0.23
CA VAL A 68 10.43 6.14 -0.25
C VAL A 68 10.28 7.67 -0.37
N GLY A 69 11.27 8.41 0.15
CA GLY A 69 11.28 9.88 0.08
C GLY A 69 10.39 10.59 1.10
N ASN A 70 9.78 9.84 2.05
CA ASN A 70 9.06 10.37 3.19
C ASN A 70 9.34 9.55 4.45
N ASP A 71 8.77 9.95 5.60
CA ASP A 71 9.01 9.30 6.88
C ASP A 71 7.90 8.31 7.29
N LEU A 72 7.06 7.85 6.35
CA LEU A 72 5.92 6.98 6.65
C LEU A 72 6.34 5.68 7.37
N LEU A 73 7.46 5.09 6.96
CA LEU A 73 8.02 3.86 7.52
C LEU A 73 9.21 4.10 8.49
N SER A 74 9.45 5.34 8.92
CA SER A 74 10.64 5.69 9.74
C SER A 74 10.66 5.06 11.13
N ASN A 75 9.51 4.61 11.64
CA ASN A 75 9.36 4.02 12.96
C ASN A 75 9.26 2.48 12.95
N THR A 76 9.50 1.84 11.80
CA THR A 76 9.62 0.37 11.71
C THR A 76 10.96 -0.11 12.29
N ARG A 77 11.05 -1.36 12.71
CA ARG A 77 12.31 -1.99 13.09
C ARG A 77 13.16 -2.28 11.86
N SER A 78 12.56 -2.87 10.86
CA SER A 78 13.19 -3.15 9.57
C SER A 78 12.16 -3.11 8.44
N VAL A 79 12.66 -2.90 7.22
CA VAL A 79 11.85 -2.98 6.00
C VAL A 79 12.54 -3.95 5.02
N LYS A 80 11.76 -4.90 4.51
CA LYS A 80 12.09 -5.71 3.33
C LYS A 80 11.07 -5.45 2.23
N ARG A 81 11.44 -5.68 0.97
CA ARG A 81 10.56 -5.44 -0.17
C ARG A 81 10.53 -6.62 -1.13
N ILE A 82 9.32 -6.98 -1.58
CA ILE A 82 9.08 -7.80 -2.75
C ILE A 82 8.52 -6.89 -3.83
N LEU A 83 9.21 -6.81 -4.97
CA LEU A 83 8.75 -6.06 -6.12
C LEU A 83 8.00 -6.98 -7.08
N ALA A 84 6.77 -6.63 -7.39
CA ALA A 84 5.89 -7.32 -8.31
C ALA A 84 5.67 -6.50 -9.60
N PRO A 85 5.10 -7.07 -10.67
CA PRO A 85 4.74 -6.32 -11.85
C PRO A 85 3.87 -5.10 -11.51
N SER A 86 4.18 -3.93 -12.06
CA SER A 86 3.43 -2.70 -11.84
C SER A 86 2.02 -2.71 -12.45
N THR A 87 1.78 -3.66 -13.35
CA THR A 87 0.47 -3.90 -13.99
C THR A 87 0.19 -5.40 -14.01
N ASN A 88 -1.09 -5.78 -13.87
CA ASN A 88 -1.53 -7.18 -13.91
C ASN A 88 -0.81 -8.09 -12.89
N ALA A 89 -0.49 -7.59 -11.71
CA ALA A 89 0.18 -8.37 -10.66
C ALA A 89 -0.57 -9.66 -10.30
N PHE A 90 -1.88 -9.70 -10.55
CA PHE A 90 -2.72 -10.89 -10.33
C PHE A 90 -2.27 -12.11 -11.13
N GLU A 91 -1.70 -11.94 -12.33
CA GLU A 91 -1.17 -13.03 -13.14
C GLU A 91 0.01 -13.77 -12.46
N LYS A 92 0.63 -13.14 -11.47
CA LYS A 92 1.75 -13.65 -10.66
C LYS A 92 1.39 -13.87 -9.20
N ILE A 93 0.11 -13.98 -8.88
CA ILE A 93 -0.36 -14.02 -7.48
C ILE A 93 0.24 -15.22 -6.72
N ASP A 94 0.41 -16.37 -7.37
CA ASP A 94 0.99 -17.56 -6.75
C ASP A 94 2.48 -17.38 -6.43
N ASP A 95 3.24 -16.80 -7.36
CA ASP A 95 4.66 -16.49 -7.16
C ASP A 95 4.85 -15.48 -6.02
N ILE A 96 4.02 -14.43 -6.00
CA ILE A 96 4.01 -13.39 -4.97
C ILE A 96 3.67 -14.02 -3.61
N ARG A 97 2.62 -14.82 -3.53
CA ARG A 97 2.20 -15.50 -2.30
C ARG A 97 3.31 -16.39 -1.76
N ASN A 98 3.88 -17.24 -2.61
CA ASN A 98 4.94 -18.17 -2.20
C ASN A 98 6.15 -17.42 -1.67
N LYS A 99 6.51 -16.28 -2.28
CA LYS A 99 7.61 -15.46 -1.79
C LYS A 99 7.31 -14.79 -0.45
N ILE A 100 6.08 -14.31 -0.26
CA ILE A 100 5.63 -13.78 1.04
C ILE A 100 5.74 -14.86 2.11
N LEU A 101 5.24 -16.08 1.85
CA LEU A 101 5.30 -17.20 2.79
C LEU A 101 6.75 -17.54 3.17
N GLN A 102 7.68 -17.49 2.22
CA GLN A 102 9.10 -17.70 2.48
C GLN A 102 9.68 -16.62 3.41
N GLU A 103 9.40 -15.34 3.15
CA GLU A 103 9.95 -14.20 3.92
C GLU A 103 9.32 -14.06 5.32
N THR A 104 8.12 -14.63 5.53
CA THR A 104 7.41 -14.57 6.81
C THR A 104 7.55 -15.83 7.65
N SER A 105 8.27 -16.87 7.18
CA SER A 105 8.38 -18.18 7.86
C SER A 105 9.08 -18.14 9.22
N ASN A 106 9.92 -17.14 9.48
CA ASN A 106 10.83 -17.10 10.63
C ASN A 106 10.56 -15.95 11.62
N GLY A 107 9.32 -15.44 11.71
CA GLY A 107 9.07 -14.37 12.68
C GLY A 107 7.71 -13.67 12.55
N ASP A 108 7.44 -12.76 13.48
CA ASP A 108 6.29 -11.86 13.44
C ASP A 108 6.56 -10.71 12.49
N VAL A 109 6.28 -10.91 11.21
CA VAL A 109 6.45 -9.93 10.14
C VAL A 109 5.08 -9.39 9.74
N LEU A 110 4.93 -8.07 9.74
CA LEU A 110 3.74 -7.42 9.18
C LEU A 110 3.90 -7.25 7.67
N VAL A 111 2.94 -7.75 6.90
CA VAL A 111 2.93 -7.61 5.44
C VAL A 111 2.06 -6.42 5.02
N LEU A 112 2.65 -5.45 4.33
CA LEU A 112 1.95 -4.31 3.73
C LEU A 112 1.86 -4.52 2.22
N LEU A 113 0.64 -4.62 1.70
CA LEU A 113 0.35 -4.94 0.31
C LEU A 113 -0.08 -3.67 -0.46
N SER A 114 0.68 -3.27 -1.45
CA SER A 114 0.38 -2.14 -2.34
C SER A 114 0.38 -2.58 -3.80
N LEU A 115 -0.62 -3.41 -4.18
CA LEU A 115 -0.72 -4.10 -5.47
C LEU A 115 -2.10 -3.94 -6.13
N GLY A 116 -2.81 -2.83 -5.84
CA GLY A 116 -4.16 -2.63 -6.33
C GLY A 116 -5.09 -3.79 -5.91
N PRO A 117 -6.04 -4.24 -6.76
CA PRO A 117 -6.99 -5.30 -6.39
C PRO A 117 -6.37 -6.64 -5.97
N THR A 118 -5.15 -6.93 -6.43
CA THR A 118 -4.40 -8.13 -6.04
C THR A 118 -4.10 -8.16 -4.53
N ALA A 119 -3.88 -6.98 -3.93
CA ALA A 119 -3.61 -6.85 -2.50
C ALA A 119 -4.76 -7.36 -1.65
N THR A 120 -6.00 -7.07 -2.03
CA THR A 120 -7.20 -7.53 -1.29
C THR A 120 -7.31 -9.05 -1.26
N VAL A 121 -7.04 -9.72 -2.39
CA VAL A 121 -7.07 -11.18 -2.49
C VAL A 121 -5.94 -11.79 -1.65
N LEU A 122 -4.72 -11.28 -1.79
CA LEU A 122 -3.58 -11.75 -1.01
C LEU A 122 -3.80 -11.56 0.50
N ALA A 123 -4.36 -10.42 0.93
CA ALA A 123 -4.64 -10.18 2.34
C ALA A 123 -5.60 -11.23 2.93
N ALA A 124 -6.64 -11.61 2.19
CA ALA A 124 -7.57 -12.65 2.59
C ALA A 124 -6.88 -14.02 2.70
N GLU A 125 -6.14 -14.44 1.67
CA GLU A 125 -5.44 -15.72 1.63
C GLU A 125 -4.33 -15.85 2.70
N LEU A 126 -3.60 -14.77 2.97
CA LEU A 126 -2.57 -14.75 4.00
C LEU A 126 -3.16 -14.82 5.41
N SER A 127 -4.36 -14.24 5.63
CA SER A 127 -5.05 -14.33 6.90
C SER A 127 -5.43 -15.77 7.27
N GLU A 128 -5.78 -16.61 6.28
CA GLU A 128 -6.06 -18.04 6.47
C GLU A 128 -4.80 -18.82 6.90
N LYS A 129 -3.62 -18.25 6.68
CA LYS A 129 -2.32 -18.81 7.08
C LYS A 129 -1.77 -18.17 8.36
N ASN A 130 -2.59 -17.42 9.10
CA ASN A 130 -2.21 -16.67 10.29
C ASN A 130 -1.08 -15.64 10.07
N ILE A 131 -0.95 -15.11 8.86
CA ILE A 131 -0.01 -14.03 8.55
C ILE A 131 -0.77 -12.71 8.58
N GLN A 132 -0.35 -11.80 9.44
CA GLN A 132 -0.94 -10.47 9.49
C GLN A 132 -0.54 -9.68 8.26
N SER A 133 -1.51 -9.34 7.44
CA SER A 133 -1.33 -8.57 6.21
C SER A 133 -2.39 -7.49 6.06
N ILE A 134 -2.01 -6.40 5.43
CA ILE A 134 -2.89 -5.24 5.23
C ILE A 134 -2.81 -4.81 3.76
N ASP A 135 -3.96 -4.76 3.08
CA ASP A 135 -4.08 -4.01 1.84
C ASP A 135 -3.99 -2.52 2.20
N ILE A 136 -2.79 -1.96 2.02
CA ILE A 136 -2.49 -0.59 2.44
C ILE A 136 -2.89 0.46 1.39
N GLY A 137 -3.30 0.01 0.21
CA GLY A 137 -3.82 0.87 -0.84
C GLY A 137 -2.91 2.04 -1.20
N HIS A 138 -3.47 3.24 -1.17
CA HIS A 138 -2.81 4.49 -1.57
C HIS A 138 -2.22 5.30 -0.39
N VAL A 139 -2.06 4.73 0.79
CA VAL A 139 -1.60 5.47 1.99
C VAL A 139 -0.35 6.28 1.76
N ASP A 140 0.63 5.77 1.03
CA ASP A 140 1.88 6.47 0.76
C ASP A 140 1.68 7.70 -0.15
N ILE A 141 0.84 7.58 -1.17
CA ILE A 141 0.50 8.70 -2.05
C ILE A 141 -0.34 9.76 -1.29
N GLU A 142 -1.30 9.31 -0.51
CA GLU A 142 -2.10 10.18 0.39
C GLU A 142 -1.20 10.92 1.38
N TYR A 143 -0.18 10.24 1.94
CA TYR A 143 0.79 10.84 2.84
C TYR A 143 1.68 11.86 2.14
N SER A 144 2.13 11.56 0.93
CA SER A 144 2.90 12.48 0.11
C SER A 144 2.09 13.74 -0.22
N TRP A 145 0.83 13.60 -0.59
CA TRP A 145 -0.08 14.74 -0.82
C TRP A 145 -0.30 15.56 0.46
N TYR A 146 -0.44 14.89 1.61
CA TYR A 146 -0.54 15.57 2.90
C TYR A 146 0.70 16.42 3.20
N LEU A 147 1.90 15.86 3.05
CA LEU A 147 3.16 16.58 3.26
C LEU A 147 3.35 17.77 2.31
N MET A 148 2.86 17.65 1.07
CA MET A 148 2.87 18.73 0.09
C MET A 148 1.77 19.79 0.35
N GLY A 149 0.80 19.53 1.23
CA GLY A 149 -0.38 20.38 1.39
C GLY A 149 -1.24 20.43 0.13
N ALA A 150 -1.24 19.36 -0.69
CA ALA A 150 -1.95 19.32 -1.95
C ALA A 150 -3.48 19.43 -1.74
N THR A 151 -4.12 20.25 -2.54
CA THR A 151 -5.58 20.43 -2.53
C THR A 151 -6.30 19.57 -3.57
N GLU A 152 -5.55 19.05 -4.53
CA GLU A 152 -6.01 18.15 -5.59
C GLU A 152 -5.00 17.04 -5.85
N LYS A 153 -5.38 16.00 -6.60
CA LYS A 153 -4.52 14.89 -6.97
C LYS A 153 -3.47 15.34 -7.96
N VAL A 154 -2.22 15.34 -7.53
CA VAL A 154 -1.06 15.76 -8.32
C VAL A 154 -0.04 14.64 -8.44
N PRO A 155 0.83 14.64 -9.46
CA PRO A 155 1.94 13.69 -9.56
C PRO A 155 2.84 13.78 -8.32
N VAL A 156 3.36 12.62 -7.89
CA VAL A 156 4.37 12.52 -6.83
C VAL A 156 5.69 12.10 -7.46
N ALA A 157 6.71 12.93 -7.30
CA ALA A 157 8.02 12.69 -7.90
C ALA A 157 8.57 11.30 -7.55
N GLY A 158 8.98 10.55 -8.56
CA GLY A 158 9.54 9.22 -8.39
C GLY A 158 8.56 8.11 -8.01
N LYS A 159 7.24 8.35 -8.03
CA LYS A 159 6.21 7.35 -7.70
C LYS A 159 5.14 7.23 -8.78
N TYR A 160 4.66 6.02 -8.97
CA TYR A 160 3.51 5.76 -9.84
C TYR A 160 2.20 6.21 -9.15
N VAL A 161 1.45 7.08 -9.81
CA VAL A 161 0.16 7.57 -9.35
C VAL A 161 -0.88 7.41 -10.46
N ASN A 162 -1.69 6.37 -10.38
CA ASN A 162 -2.69 6.06 -11.40
C ASN A 162 -3.92 6.99 -11.41
N GLU A 163 -4.09 7.80 -10.39
CA GLU A 163 -5.26 8.69 -10.22
C GLU A 163 -5.06 10.09 -10.79
N VAL A 164 -3.87 10.36 -11.33
CA VAL A 164 -3.56 11.67 -11.93
C VAL A 164 -3.64 11.55 -13.45
N PRO A 165 -4.51 12.33 -14.11
CA PRO A 165 -4.54 12.40 -15.57
C PRO A 165 -3.17 12.86 -16.11
N ASN A 166 -2.65 12.17 -17.10
CA ASN A 166 -1.46 12.55 -17.88
C ASN A 166 -0.11 12.64 -17.14
N GLY A 167 0.06 12.11 -15.92
CA GLY A 167 1.29 12.39 -15.21
C GLY A 167 1.79 11.39 -14.19
N GLY A 168 1.11 10.28 -13.98
CA GLY A 168 1.50 9.36 -12.91
C GLY A 168 2.16 8.05 -13.36
N HIS A 169 2.33 7.84 -14.65
CA HIS A 169 2.75 6.53 -15.19
C HIS A 169 4.25 6.42 -15.48
N GLU A 170 4.89 7.56 -15.71
CA GLU A 170 6.35 7.62 -15.88
C GLU A 170 7.01 7.89 -14.53
N VAL A 171 7.88 6.99 -14.13
CA VAL A 171 8.60 7.07 -12.87
C VAL A 171 10.08 7.17 -13.15
N ASN A 172 10.63 8.36 -12.90
CA ASN A 172 12.05 8.61 -13.02
C ASN A 172 12.84 7.84 -11.94
N GLU A 173 14.14 7.65 -12.18
CA GLU A 173 15.04 7.11 -11.17
C GLU A 173 15.06 7.96 -9.90
N ILE A 174 15.38 7.34 -8.77
CA ILE A 174 15.55 8.05 -7.50
C ILE A 174 16.84 8.86 -7.61
N SER A 175 16.70 10.19 -7.68
CA SER A 175 17.84 11.09 -7.88
C SER A 175 18.80 11.17 -6.69
N ASN A 176 18.30 10.94 -5.48
CA ASN A 176 19.14 10.88 -4.28
C ASN A 176 19.79 9.52 -4.17
N GLN A 177 21.12 9.46 -4.26
CA GLN A 177 21.90 8.21 -4.29
C GLN A 177 21.75 7.39 -3.00
N ASP A 178 21.75 8.03 -1.82
CA ASP A 178 21.63 7.34 -0.54
C ASP A 178 20.25 6.70 -0.39
N LEU A 179 19.22 7.43 -0.79
CA LEU A 179 17.84 6.92 -0.80
C LEU A 179 17.67 5.75 -1.77
N ASN A 180 18.30 5.84 -2.95
CA ASN A 180 18.30 4.80 -3.96
C ASN A 180 19.02 3.53 -3.44
N ASN A 181 20.20 3.70 -2.85
CA ASN A 181 20.96 2.60 -2.27
C ASN A 181 20.18 1.92 -1.14
N LYS A 182 19.57 2.70 -0.25
CA LYS A 182 18.72 2.18 0.82
C LYS A 182 17.55 1.37 0.24
N TYR A 183 16.81 1.94 -0.71
CA TYR A 183 15.68 1.26 -1.35
C TYR A 183 16.10 -0.09 -1.93
N HIS A 184 17.19 -0.14 -2.69
CA HIS A 184 17.68 -1.39 -3.30
C HIS A 184 18.18 -2.39 -2.26
N SER A 185 18.75 -1.95 -1.15
CA SER A 185 19.18 -2.85 -0.06
C SER A 185 18.02 -3.51 0.67
N GLU A 186 16.83 -2.92 0.63
CA GLU A 186 15.59 -3.48 1.20
C GLU A 186 14.94 -4.53 0.28
N VAL A 187 15.31 -4.57 -1.02
CA VAL A 187 14.68 -5.47 -2.00
C VAL A 187 15.23 -6.89 -1.85
N VAL A 188 14.38 -7.81 -1.45
CA VAL A 188 14.73 -9.24 -1.27
C VAL A 188 14.28 -10.10 -2.45
N SER A 189 13.36 -9.62 -3.28
CA SER A 189 12.90 -10.34 -4.48
C SER A 189 12.26 -9.41 -5.49
N ILE A 190 12.44 -9.75 -6.77
CA ILE A 190 11.77 -9.11 -7.90
C ILE A 190 11.07 -10.21 -8.69
N ILE A 191 9.75 -10.10 -8.81
CA ILE A 191 8.90 -11.01 -9.58
C ILE A 191 8.61 -10.32 -10.92
N SER A 192 9.17 -10.88 -11.98
CA SER A 192 9.00 -10.38 -13.35
C SER A 192 7.70 -10.89 -13.97
N LYS A 193 7.28 -10.21 -15.05
CA LYS A 193 6.14 -10.66 -15.88
C LYS A 193 6.36 -12.04 -16.48
#